data_bf88ed417841b11ecdd3071637e37e21
#
_entry.id   bf88ed417841b11ecdd3071637e37e21
#
_cell.length_a   1.000
_cell.length_b   1.000
_cell.length_c   1.000
_cell.angle_alpha   90.00
_cell.angle_beta   90.00
_cell.angle_gamma   90.00
#
_symmetry.space_group_name_H-M   'P 1'
#
loop_
_entity.id
_entity.type
_entity.pdbx_description
1 polymer ?
#
loop_
_entity_poly.entity_id
_entity_poly.type
_entity_poly.pdbx_seq_one_letter_code
_entity_poly.pdbx_strand_id
1 'polypeptide(L)'
;MKNLLFLIITILTSFSLQSQKIYSTNRSYQADLKVFVVNYEYQADLNVFKVSQPYEVEGNAGLWHFVNQEYHSEKKIFFVNYSYQADLKVHFVNYKYQAGWKNSNKKHLLN
;
A
#
# COMPACT_ATOMS: atom_id res chain seq x y z
N MET A 1 -33.86 -14.86 18.53
CA MET A 1 -34.16 -14.14 17.30
C MET A 1 -33.55 -12.75 17.27
N LYS A 2 -33.74 -11.94 18.29
CA LYS A 2 -33.12 -10.60 18.34
C LYS A 2 -31.60 -10.67 18.33
N ASN A 3 -31.01 -11.69 18.97
CA ASN A 3 -29.57 -11.87 19.04
C ASN A 3 -28.95 -12.17 17.67
N LEU A 4 -29.69 -12.80 16.77
CA LEU A 4 -29.23 -13.14 15.44
C LEU A 4 -29.04 -11.88 14.59
N LEU A 5 -29.97 -10.93 14.71
CA LEU A 5 -29.86 -9.66 14.01
C LEU A 5 -28.64 -8.85 14.45
N PHE A 6 -28.37 -8.84 15.74
CA PHE A 6 -27.19 -8.17 16.28
C PHE A 6 -25.89 -8.78 15.75
N LEU A 7 -25.82 -10.10 15.65
CA LEU A 7 -24.66 -10.78 15.11
C LEU A 7 -24.40 -10.39 13.65
N ILE A 8 -25.45 -10.32 12.85
CA ILE A 8 -25.34 -9.93 11.44
C ILE A 8 -24.81 -8.51 11.31
N ILE A 9 -25.32 -7.59 12.10
CA ILE A 9 -24.88 -6.19 12.10
C ILE A 9 -23.41 -6.10 12.51
N THR A 10 -23.00 -6.85 13.52
CA THR A 10 -21.62 -6.86 13.99
C THR A 10 -20.66 -7.35 12.89
N ILE A 11 -21.04 -8.39 12.17
CA ILE A 11 -20.23 -8.91 11.06
C ILE A 11 -20.08 -7.85 9.98
N LEU A 12 -21.14 -7.15 9.62
CA LEU A 12 -21.10 -6.09 8.62
C LEU A 12 -20.20 -4.92 9.04
N THR A 13 -20.24 -4.55 10.33
CA THR A 13 -19.42 -3.44 10.83
C THR A 13 -17.95 -3.80 10.99
N SER A 14 -17.62 -5.09 11.07
CA SER A 14 -16.22 -5.53 11.18
C SER A 14 -15.50 -5.52 9.84
N PHE A 15 -16.21 -5.35 8.75
CA PHE A 15 -15.62 -5.32 7.41
C PHE A 15 -14.94 -3.97 7.19
N SER A 16 -13.60 -3.97 7.13
CA SER A 16 -12.83 -2.77 6.85
C SER A 16 -12.28 -2.82 5.44
N LEU A 17 -12.45 -1.73 4.71
CA LEU A 17 -11.86 -1.56 3.39
C LEU A 17 -10.50 -0.89 3.57
N GLN A 18 -9.45 -1.61 3.23
CA GLN A 18 -8.11 -1.03 3.18
C GLN A 18 -7.91 -0.37 1.82
N SER A 19 -7.35 0.82 1.84
CA SER A 19 -7.06 1.59 0.65
C SER A 19 -5.58 1.88 0.59
N GLN A 20 -5.00 1.87 -0.59
CA GLN A 20 -3.59 2.16 -0.80
C GLN A 20 -3.47 3.46 -1.60
N LYS A 21 -4.01 4.53 -1.04
CA LYS A 21 -3.82 5.88 -1.56
C LYS A 21 -2.51 6.41 -1.00
N ILE A 22 -1.57 6.67 -1.88
CA ILE A 22 -0.19 6.96 -1.52
C ILE A 22 0.14 8.41 -1.85
N TYR A 23 0.72 9.11 -0.89
CA TYR A 23 1.27 10.43 -1.11
C TYR A 23 2.78 10.37 -1.00
N SER A 24 3.48 10.86 -2.02
CA SER A 24 4.94 10.95 -2.02
C SER A 24 5.34 12.31 -1.43
N THR A 25 5.88 12.31 -0.22
CA THR A 25 6.30 13.53 0.45
C THR A 25 7.75 13.87 0.11
N ASN A 26 8.08 15.16 0.14
CA ASN A 26 9.45 15.64 -0.05
C ASN A 26 10.24 15.65 1.26
N ARG A 27 9.62 15.34 2.37
CA ARG A 27 10.20 15.46 3.71
C ARG A 27 10.21 14.11 4.39
N SER A 28 11.40 13.55 4.58
CA SER A 28 11.56 12.20 5.16
C SER A 28 10.93 12.08 6.54
N TYR A 29 10.96 13.14 7.34
CA TYR A 29 10.43 13.11 8.71
C TYR A 29 8.88 13.05 8.75
N GLN A 30 8.21 13.35 7.64
CA GLN A 30 6.75 13.26 7.54
C GLN A 30 6.26 11.92 6.99
N ALA A 31 7.17 11.08 6.51
CA ALA A 31 6.81 9.83 5.87
C ALA A 31 6.48 8.75 6.90
N ASP A 32 5.47 7.96 6.59
CA ASP A 32 5.17 6.74 7.32
C ASP A 32 6.16 5.64 6.96
N LEU A 33 6.72 5.71 5.75
CA LEU A 33 7.54 4.66 5.18
C LEU A 33 8.57 5.23 4.22
N LYS A 34 9.80 4.74 4.31
CA LYS A 34 10.87 5.05 3.36
C LYS A 34 10.94 3.94 2.32
N VAL A 35 10.92 4.32 1.05
CA VAL A 35 10.80 3.38 -0.06
C VAL A 35 11.98 3.54 -1.01
N PHE A 36 12.58 2.44 -1.39
CA PHE A 36 13.60 2.39 -2.44
C PHE A 36 13.05 1.62 -3.64
N VAL A 37 13.18 2.22 -4.83
CA VAL A 37 12.73 1.59 -6.08
C VAL A 37 13.86 0.75 -6.64
N VAL A 38 13.60 -0.54 -6.84
CA VAL A 38 14.57 -1.47 -7.43
C VAL A 38 14.25 -1.72 -8.89
N ASN A 39 15.28 -2.02 -9.68
CA ASN A 39 15.15 -2.21 -11.11
C ASN A 39 14.62 -3.59 -11.51
N TYR A 40 14.79 -4.58 -10.64
CA TYR A 40 14.45 -5.97 -10.95
C TYR A 40 13.50 -6.53 -9.89
N GLU A 41 12.56 -7.34 -10.36
CA GLU A 41 11.52 -7.95 -9.53
C GLU A 41 12.11 -8.77 -8.38
N TYR A 42 13.18 -9.52 -8.63
CA TYR A 42 13.77 -10.39 -7.60
C TYR A 42 14.38 -9.61 -6.44
N GLN A 43 14.61 -8.32 -6.60
CA GLN A 43 15.17 -7.47 -5.54
C GLN A 43 14.09 -6.82 -4.67
N ALA A 44 12.84 -6.92 -5.08
CA ALA A 44 11.74 -6.22 -4.44
C ALA A 44 11.15 -6.98 -3.26
N ASP A 45 10.67 -6.23 -2.27
CA ASP A 45 9.79 -6.76 -1.23
C ASP A 45 8.35 -6.81 -1.74
N LEU A 46 7.98 -5.85 -2.58
CA LEU A 46 6.63 -5.68 -3.11
C LEU A 46 6.71 -5.23 -4.57
N ASN A 47 5.98 -5.93 -5.43
CA ASN A 47 5.74 -5.47 -6.78
C ASN A 47 4.51 -4.57 -6.79
N VAL A 48 4.65 -3.35 -7.29
CA VAL A 48 3.61 -2.33 -7.25
C VAL A 48 3.12 -2.02 -8.65
N PHE A 49 1.81 -2.06 -8.83
CA PHE A 49 1.16 -1.55 -10.03
C PHE A 49 0.43 -0.25 -9.67
N LYS A 50 0.73 0.81 -10.41
CA LYS A 50 0.09 2.11 -10.21
C LYS A 50 -1.27 2.09 -10.88
N VAL A 51 -2.34 2.28 -10.10
CA VAL A 51 -3.70 2.37 -10.63
C VAL A 51 -4.08 3.82 -10.83
N SER A 52 -4.87 4.10 -11.86
CA SER A 52 -5.23 5.47 -12.24
C SER A 52 -6.37 6.03 -11.39
N GLN A 53 -7.20 5.17 -10.83
CA GLN A 53 -8.37 5.59 -10.06
C GLN A 53 -8.36 4.96 -8.66
N PRO A 54 -8.79 5.70 -7.62
CA PRO A 54 -8.75 5.17 -6.25
C PRO A 54 -9.63 3.95 -6.05
N TYR A 55 -10.73 3.81 -6.81
CA TYR A 55 -11.61 2.64 -6.69
C TYR A 55 -10.98 1.35 -7.21
N GLU A 56 -9.85 1.45 -7.93
CA GLU A 56 -9.14 0.27 -8.42
C GLU A 56 -8.26 -0.38 -7.36
N VAL A 57 -8.08 0.26 -6.21
CA VAL A 57 -7.29 -0.28 -5.12
C VAL A 57 -8.08 -1.38 -4.41
N GLU A 58 -7.43 -2.53 -4.21
CA GLU A 58 -8.00 -3.68 -3.54
C GLU A 58 -7.06 -4.14 -2.43
N GLY A 59 -7.37 -3.77 -1.19
CA GLY A 59 -6.61 -4.19 -0.04
C GLY A 59 -5.13 -3.83 -0.10
N ASN A 60 -4.30 -4.68 0.50
CA ASN A 60 -2.85 -4.52 0.56
C ASN A 60 -2.18 -5.52 -0.39
N ALA A 61 -2.39 -5.33 -1.67
CA ALA A 61 -1.93 -6.26 -2.71
C ALA A 61 -0.97 -5.63 -3.73
N GLY A 62 -0.40 -4.46 -3.41
CA GLY A 62 0.51 -3.78 -4.31
C GLY A 62 -0.16 -2.90 -5.35
N LEU A 63 -1.44 -2.61 -5.20
CA LEU A 63 -2.16 -1.70 -6.08
C LEU A 63 -2.17 -0.32 -5.42
N TRP A 64 -1.37 0.59 -5.94
CA TRP A 64 -1.21 1.92 -5.36
C TRP A 64 -1.82 2.98 -6.25
N HIS A 65 -2.62 3.85 -5.64
CA HIS A 65 -3.09 5.07 -6.28
C HIS A 65 -2.36 6.27 -5.67
N PHE A 66 -1.58 6.96 -6.47
CA PHE A 66 -0.86 8.15 -6.03
C PHE A 66 -1.79 9.35 -6.04
N VAL A 67 -1.84 10.06 -4.91
CA VAL A 67 -2.65 11.27 -4.75
C VAL A 67 -1.75 12.50 -4.69
N ASN A 68 -2.30 13.64 -5.13
CA ASN A 68 -1.57 14.91 -5.17
C ASN A 68 -1.63 15.69 -3.87
N GLN A 69 -2.58 15.35 -2.99
CA GLN A 69 -2.81 16.05 -1.74
C GLN A 69 -2.62 15.09 -0.58
N GLU A 70 -1.84 15.53 0.41
CA GLU A 70 -1.52 14.73 1.58
C GLU A 70 -2.77 14.24 2.32
N TYR A 71 -3.78 15.11 2.46
CA TYR A 71 -4.98 14.77 3.22
C TYR A 71 -5.87 13.71 2.55
N HIS A 72 -5.61 13.37 1.28
CA HIS A 72 -6.30 12.27 0.61
C HIS A 72 -5.59 10.93 0.76
N SER A 73 -4.40 10.92 1.39
CA SER A 73 -3.59 9.70 1.43
C SER A 73 -3.90 8.83 2.65
N GLU A 74 -3.69 7.53 2.46
CA GLU A 74 -3.70 6.54 3.54
C GLU A 74 -2.29 6.35 4.10
N LYS A 75 -1.28 6.46 3.23
CA LYS A 75 0.13 6.33 3.59
C LYS A 75 0.95 7.41 2.91
N LYS A 76 1.91 7.95 3.63
CA LYS A 76 2.88 8.89 3.11
C LYS A 76 4.21 8.18 2.98
N ILE A 77 4.80 8.24 1.80
CA ILE A 77 6.09 7.60 1.54
C ILE A 77 7.12 8.65 1.19
N PHE A 78 8.38 8.33 1.46
CA PHE A 78 9.51 9.12 1.02
C PHE A 78 10.44 8.20 0.23
N PHE A 79 10.70 8.55 -1.02
CA PHE A 79 11.62 7.79 -1.87
C PHE A 79 13.05 8.11 -1.47
N VAL A 80 13.81 7.07 -1.11
CA VAL A 80 15.22 7.21 -0.74
C VAL A 80 16.11 6.83 -1.91
N ASN A 81 17.35 7.32 -1.88
CA ASN A 81 18.30 7.13 -2.98
C ASN A 81 19.12 5.86 -2.84
N TYR A 82 19.14 5.25 -1.65
CA TYR A 82 19.95 4.07 -1.38
C TYR A 82 19.13 3.01 -0.66
N SER A 83 19.36 1.76 -1.03
CA SER A 83 18.57 0.63 -0.50
C SER A 83 18.68 0.48 1.01
N TYR A 84 19.85 0.78 1.59
CA TYR A 84 20.05 0.65 3.03
C TYR A 84 19.22 1.65 3.86
N GLN A 85 18.70 2.70 3.23
CA GLN A 85 17.86 3.69 3.89
C GLN A 85 16.39 3.32 3.89
N ALA A 86 16.01 2.29 3.16
CA ALA A 86 14.61 1.98 2.91
C ALA A 86 14.04 1.03 3.96
N ASP A 87 12.78 1.25 4.30
CA ASP A 87 11.96 0.30 5.03
C ASP A 87 11.39 -0.76 4.09
N LEU A 88 11.15 -0.38 2.84
CA LEU A 88 10.50 -1.22 1.84
C LEU A 88 11.15 -1.00 0.48
N LYS A 89 11.45 -2.10 -0.21
CA LYS A 89 11.94 -2.08 -1.58
C LYS A 89 10.81 -2.45 -2.52
N VAL A 90 10.56 -1.59 -3.51
CA VAL A 90 9.46 -1.82 -4.46
C VAL A 90 9.98 -1.89 -5.88
N HIS A 91 9.31 -2.69 -6.69
CA HIS A 91 9.49 -2.73 -8.13
C HIS A 91 8.17 -2.39 -8.79
N PHE A 92 8.16 -1.36 -9.65
CA PHE A 92 6.96 -0.99 -10.37
C PHE A 92 6.78 -1.89 -11.58
N VAL A 93 5.61 -2.53 -11.66
CA VAL A 93 5.29 -3.47 -12.74
C VAL A 93 4.33 -2.82 -13.74
N ASN A 94 4.31 -3.36 -14.96
CA ASN A 94 3.52 -2.80 -16.06
C ASN A 94 2.09 -3.32 -16.12
N TYR A 95 1.81 -4.44 -15.46
CA TYR A 95 0.50 -5.08 -15.51
C TYR A 95 0.01 -5.39 -14.12
N LYS A 96 -1.30 -5.22 -13.93
CA LYS A 96 -1.95 -5.41 -12.63
C LYS A 96 -1.69 -6.81 -12.03
N TYR A 97 -1.73 -7.85 -12.87
CA TYR A 97 -1.55 -9.23 -12.39
C TYR A 97 -0.15 -9.50 -11.84
N GLN A 98 0.82 -8.62 -12.15
CA GLN A 98 2.18 -8.77 -11.65
C GLN A 98 2.38 -8.18 -10.25
N ALA A 99 1.40 -7.42 -9.76
CA ALA A 99 1.48 -6.79 -8.45
C ALA A 99 1.37 -7.85 -7.35
N GLY A 100 2.05 -7.59 -6.23
CA GLY A 100 1.94 -8.46 -5.08
C GLY A 100 3.19 -8.50 -4.23
N TRP A 101 3.02 -9.04 -3.02
CA TRP A 101 4.10 -9.16 -2.06
C TRP A 101 5.06 -10.27 -2.45
N LYS A 102 6.35 -9.95 -2.47
CA LYS A 102 7.43 -10.91 -2.61
C LYS A 102 7.95 -11.33 -1.22
N ASN A 103 8.00 -10.38 -0.29
CA ASN A 103 8.41 -10.61 1.08
C ASN A 103 7.22 -10.34 2.01
N SER A 104 6.49 -11.39 2.35
CA SER A 104 5.30 -11.28 3.18
C SER A 104 5.59 -10.81 4.62
N ASN A 105 6.83 -10.93 5.07
CA ASN A 105 7.23 -10.45 6.39
C ASN A 105 7.13 -8.93 6.54
N LYS A 106 7.09 -8.20 5.43
CA LYS A 106 6.98 -6.74 5.42
C LYS A 106 5.58 -6.23 5.12
N LYS A 107 4.63 -7.12 4.91
CA LYS A 107 3.26 -6.75 4.55
C LYS A 107 2.61 -5.84 5.58
N HIS A 108 2.93 -6.02 6.85
CA HIS A 108 2.38 -5.22 7.94
C HIS A 108 2.72 -3.72 7.83
N LEU A 109 3.76 -3.37 7.10
CA LEU A 109 4.17 -1.96 6.96
C LEU A 109 3.11 -1.12 6.25
N LEU A 110 2.25 -1.75 5.46
CA LEU A 110 1.21 -1.07 4.69
C LEU A 110 -0.21 -1.43 5.12
N ASN A 111 -0.35 -2.06 6.25
CA ASN A 111 -1.68 -2.32 6.81
C ASN A 111 -2.28 -1.08 7.45
#